data_7a0c5f63ab37ab7dae26c32ff498ef9a
#
_entry.id   7a0c5f63ab37ab7dae26c32ff498ef9a
#
_cell.length_a   1.000
_cell.length_b   1.000
_cell.length_c   1.000
_cell.angle_alpha   90.00
_cell.angle_beta   90.00
_cell.angle_gamma   90.00
#
_symmetry.space_group_name_H-M   'P 1'
#
loop_
_entity.id
_entity.type
_entity.pdbx_description
1 polymer ?
#
loop_
_entity_poly.entity_id
_entity_poly.type
_entity_poly.pdbx_seq_one_letter_code
_entity_poly.pdbx_strand_id
1 'polypeptide(L)'
;MGQYRAYGHPSSLAAFSAVLVTLAGGLNAQQTGGSRLADYVGTYADAPGHTLEMVDGDGLFAVVDEAEYQLRPLGVDRFTTATGQTVSFPRDASGKVKGYEQNGTFHPRVSTTITPESAALARPRPKGQDSPEDYRYHPPADLHDGIAVGDIAQSDLGFATANAIVRAVLDGTYKQVHSVLLYQRGKLVLEEYFYGYSAERTQQFRSATKSVVSALAGIAIDRGALSGVNARVLPLMSYASYDHPDPRKAAMTLDNFLSMSSGLDCNDHSSTSSGRETEIDNQSDWVKATLDLPMINDPGTRAYYCSGGVAVVGRAIENRFTRGFRTSSRQISLARWELRAPTGRGTTT
;
A
#
# COMPACT_ATOMS: atom_id res chain seq x y z
N MET A 1 10.36 -45.75 -6.33
CA MET A 1 9.06 -46.29 -5.89
C MET A 1 8.88 -45.89 -4.42
N GLY A 2 8.17 -44.82 -4.13
CA GLY A 2 7.88 -44.32 -2.79
C GLY A 2 6.44 -43.84 -2.77
N GLN A 3 5.60 -44.50 -2.00
CA GLN A 3 4.15 -44.36 -1.95
C GLN A 3 3.76 -43.05 -1.26
N TYR A 4 2.95 -42.23 -1.93
CA TYR A 4 2.21 -41.13 -1.31
C TYR A 4 0.98 -41.73 -0.61
N ARG A 5 0.91 -41.59 0.72
CA ARG A 5 -0.30 -41.87 1.49
C ARG A 5 -1.28 -40.70 1.34
N ALA A 6 -2.45 -41.02 0.80
CA ALA A 6 -3.60 -40.14 0.82
C ALA A 6 -4.18 -40.03 2.24
N TYR A 7 -4.29 -38.82 2.79
CA TYR A 7 -5.08 -38.56 3.99
C TYR A 7 -6.50 -38.21 3.56
N GLY A 8 -7.43 -39.07 3.96
CA GLY A 8 -8.87 -38.87 3.78
C GLY A 8 -9.37 -37.75 4.68
N HIS A 9 -10.25 -36.89 4.12
CA HIS A 9 -10.99 -35.90 4.86
C HIS A 9 -12.18 -36.55 5.61
N PRO A 10 -12.39 -36.22 6.88
CA PRO A 10 -13.72 -36.27 7.47
C PRO A 10 -14.40 -34.91 7.28
N SER A 11 -15.57 -34.95 6.66
CA SER A 11 -16.54 -33.87 6.65
C SER A 11 -16.97 -33.52 8.08
N SER A 12 -16.58 -32.36 8.57
CA SER A 12 -17.18 -31.74 9.74
C SER A 12 -17.51 -30.29 9.41
N LEU A 13 -18.80 -30.03 9.35
CA LEU A 13 -19.39 -28.69 9.44
C LEU A 13 -18.85 -28.04 10.73
N ALA A 14 -17.89 -27.16 10.59
CA ALA A 14 -17.47 -26.29 11.67
C ALA A 14 -18.26 -25.00 11.59
N ALA A 15 -19.10 -24.79 12.58
CA ALA A 15 -19.83 -23.59 12.84
C ALA A 15 -18.88 -22.39 12.86
N PHE A 16 -19.16 -21.36 12.07
CA PHE A 16 -18.56 -20.06 12.20
C PHE A 16 -19.05 -19.45 13.52
N SER A 17 -18.25 -19.54 14.56
CA SER A 17 -18.40 -18.73 15.76
C SER A 17 -18.10 -17.28 15.37
N ALA A 18 -19.15 -16.48 15.27
CA ALA A 18 -19.03 -15.04 15.19
C ALA A 18 -18.35 -14.57 16.50
N VAL A 19 -17.10 -14.17 16.40
CA VAL A 19 -16.44 -13.41 17.46
C VAL A 19 -17.05 -12.01 17.41
N LEU A 20 -18.02 -11.80 18.31
CA LEU A 20 -18.55 -10.49 18.62
C LEU A 20 -17.44 -9.70 19.34
N VAL A 21 -16.62 -8.97 18.59
CA VAL A 21 -15.76 -7.95 19.16
C VAL A 21 -16.68 -6.79 19.53
N THR A 22 -17.11 -6.76 20.78
CA THR A 22 -17.68 -5.56 21.38
C THR A 22 -16.58 -4.50 21.41
N LEU A 23 -16.52 -3.67 20.38
CA LEU A 23 -15.80 -2.41 20.41
C LEU A 23 -16.49 -1.55 21.50
N ALA A 24 -15.85 -1.52 22.67
CA ALA A 24 -16.16 -0.58 23.70
C ALA A 24 -16.15 0.84 23.13
N GLY A 25 -17.30 1.52 23.36
CA GLY A 25 -17.54 2.93 23.34
C GLY A 25 -16.65 3.78 22.43
N GLY A 26 -17.18 4.14 21.26
CA GLY A 26 -16.78 5.37 20.61
C GLY A 26 -16.98 6.51 21.62
N LEU A 27 -15.90 7.07 22.10
CA LEU A 27 -15.91 8.43 22.62
C LEU A 27 -16.32 9.32 21.45
N ASN A 28 -17.62 9.61 21.34
CA ASN A 28 -18.08 10.81 20.70
C ASN A 28 -17.33 11.96 21.40
N ALA A 29 -16.22 12.40 20.85
CA ALA A 29 -15.64 13.67 21.16
C ALA A 29 -16.71 14.71 20.78
N GLN A 30 -17.54 15.08 21.73
CA GLN A 30 -18.40 16.24 21.61
C GLN A 30 -17.48 17.39 21.20
N GLN A 31 -17.68 17.91 20.00
CA GLN A 31 -17.08 19.14 19.51
C GLN A 31 -17.58 20.30 20.40
N THR A 32 -16.93 20.49 21.53
CA THR A 32 -17.08 21.71 22.31
C THR A 32 -16.26 22.80 21.62
N GLY A 33 -16.94 23.68 20.86
CA GLY A 33 -16.37 24.94 20.34
C GLY A 33 -15.21 24.76 19.34
N GLY A 34 -15.20 23.69 18.55
CA GLY A 34 -14.10 23.37 17.64
C GLY A 34 -14.29 23.93 16.24
N SER A 35 -13.18 24.35 15.65
CA SER A 35 -13.06 24.67 14.22
C SER A 35 -13.65 23.54 13.37
N ARG A 36 -14.40 23.93 12.34
CA ARG A 36 -14.92 22.97 11.35
C ARG A 36 -13.75 22.44 10.52
N LEU A 37 -13.77 21.18 10.11
CA LEU A 37 -12.72 20.63 9.24
C LEU A 37 -12.51 21.47 7.99
N ALA A 38 -13.57 22.08 7.47
CA ALA A 38 -13.53 23.02 6.36
C ALA A 38 -12.59 24.24 6.58
N ASP A 39 -12.28 24.62 7.83
CA ASP A 39 -11.35 25.70 8.10
C ASP A 39 -9.93 25.38 7.64
N TYR A 40 -9.57 24.10 7.60
CA TYR A 40 -8.24 23.62 7.20
C TYR A 40 -8.13 23.32 5.71
N VAL A 41 -9.23 23.26 4.98
CA VAL A 41 -9.24 22.93 3.54
C VAL A 41 -8.50 23.99 2.74
N GLY A 42 -7.57 23.57 1.88
CA GLY A 42 -6.81 24.46 1.01
C GLY A 42 -5.48 23.89 0.59
N THR A 43 -4.73 24.67 -0.16
CA THR A 43 -3.39 24.33 -0.65
C THR A 43 -2.33 24.96 0.24
N TYR A 44 -1.30 24.21 0.57
CA TYR A 44 -0.21 24.60 1.46
C TYR A 44 1.14 24.37 0.79
N ALA A 45 2.10 25.26 1.01
CA ALA A 45 3.47 25.02 0.59
C ALA A 45 4.10 23.94 1.49
N ASP A 46 4.62 22.88 0.91
CA ASP A 46 5.23 21.76 1.63
C ASP A 46 6.76 21.83 1.57
N ALA A 47 7.28 22.05 0.37
CA ALA A 47 8.71 22.27 0.11
C ALA A 47 8.91 23.32 -1.00
N PRO A 48 10.13 23.78 -1.28
CA PRO A 48 10.38 24.70 -2.38
C PRO A 48 9.86 24.17 -3.71
N GLY A 49 8.86 24.86 -4.27
CA GLY A 49 8.21 24.45 -5.53
C GLY A 49 7.24 23.29 -5.43
N HIS A 50 6.93 22.81 -4.22
CA HIS A 50 6.01 21.71 -3.96
C HIS A 50 4.86 22.16 -3.05
N THR A 51 3.66 21.64 -3.28
CA THR A 51 2.47 21.91 -2.48
C THR A 51 1.73 20.63 -2.14
N LEU A 52 1.02 20.65 -1.02
CA LEU A 52 0.03 19.65 -0.67
C LEU A 52 -1.35 20.30 -0.50
N GLU A 53 -2.39 19.49 -0.54
CA GLU A 53 -3.75 19.95 -0.31
C GLU A 53 -4.34 19.28 0.93
N MET A 54 -5.01 20.08 1.78
CA MET A 54 -5.81 19.55 2.88
C MET A 54 -7.25 19.45 2.42
N VAL A 55 -7.86 18.29 2.56
CA VAL A 55 -9.25 18.00 2.16
C VAL A 55 -10.06 17.51 3.35
N ASP A 56 -11.33 17.86 3.42
CA ASP A 56 -12.29 17.39 4.41
C ASP A 56 -13.22 16.34 3.80
N GLY A 57 -13.40 15.27 4.53
CA GLY A 57 -14.29 14.17 4.16
C GLY A 57 -14.76 13.48 5.44
N ASP A 58 -14.54 12.17 5.53
CA ASP A 58 -14.72 11.40 6.77
C ASP A 58 -13.69 11.74 7.87
N GLY A 59 -12.94 12.81 7.69
CA GLY A 59 -11.88 13.34 8.52
C GLY A 59 -11.11 14.41 7.77
N LEU A 60 -9.97 14.84 8.30
CA LEU A 60 -9.03 15.70 7.60
C LEU A 60 -7.94 14.84 6.97
N PHE A 61 -7.64 15.11 5.70
CA PHE A 61 -6.59 14.41 4.96
C PHE A 61 -5.62 15.40 4.34
N ALA A 62 -4.34 15.05 4.32
CA ALA A 62 -3.34 15.68 3.49
C ALA A 62 -3.20 14.89 2.19
N VAL A 63 -3.33 15.53 1.05
CA VAL A 63 -3.11 14.95 -0.28
C VAL A 63 -1.76 15.42 -0.78
N VAL A 64 -0.84 14.48 -0.95
CA VAL A 64 0.54 14.70 -1.39
C VAL A 64 0.80 13.76 -2.55
N ASP A 65 1.20 14.26 -3.72
CA ASP A 65 1.48 13.43 -4.91
C ASP A 65 0.36 12.41 -5.19
N GLU A 66 -0.88 12.88 -5.19
CA GLU A 66 -2.09 12.07 -5.42
C GLU A 66 -2.37 10.99 -4.34
N ALA A 67 -1.56 10.91 -3.30
CA ALA A 67 -1.76 10.02 -2.17
C ALA A 67 -2.39 10.75 -0.99
N GLU A 68 -3.29 10.08 -0.31
CA GLU A 68 -4.09 10.59 0.78
C GLU A 68 -3.55 10.08 2.13
N TYR A 69 -3.37 11.00 3.08
CA TYR A 69 -2.85 10.72 4.41
C TYR A 69 -3.78 11.28 5.47
N GLN A 70 -4.42 10.40 6.24
CA GLN A 70 -5.33 10.81 7.30
C GLN A 70 -4.62 11.53 8.43
N LEU A 71 -5.16 12.69 8.83
CA LEU A 71 -4.80 13.43 10.02
C LEU A 71 -5.82 13.16 11.11
N ARG A 72 -5.42 12.50 12.21
CA ARG A 72 -6.30 12.14 13.33
C ARG A 72 -6.33 13.27 14.35
N PRO A 73 -7.51 13.72 14.81
CA PRO A 73 -7.61 14.83 15.76
C PRO A 73 -6.95 14.49 17.10
N LEU A 74 -6.16 15.44 17.63
CA LEU A 74 -5.60 15.43 18.98
C LEU A 74 -6.22 16.51 19.87
N GLY A 75 -6.92 17.49 19.28
CA GLY A 75 -7.52 18.61 19.97
C GLY A 75 -7.84 19.74 18.97
N VAL A 76 -8.17 20.91 19.49
CA VAL A 76 -8.43 22.10 18.64
C VAL A 76 -7.16 22.45 17.87
N ASP A 77 -7.27 22.58 16.55
CA ASP A 77 -6.18 22.92 15.62
C ASP A 77 -4.96 22.00 15.70
N ARG A 78 -5.11 20.78 16.26
CA ARG A 78 -4.03 19.80 16.40
C ARG A 78 -4.45 18.41 15.96
N PHE A 79 -3.59 17.79 15.17
CA PHE A 79 -3.78 16.47 14.58
C PHE A 79 -2.50 15.64 14.70
N THR A 80 -2.60 14.34 14.43
CA THR A 80 -1.44 13.45 14.30
C THR A 80 -1.50 12.66 13.01
N THR A 81 -0.33 12.45 12.42
CA THR A 81 -0.14 11.56 11.26
C THR A 81 -0.22 10.09 11.68
N ALA A 82 -0.27 9.18 10.73
CA ALA A 82 -0.20 7.73 10.98
C ALA A 82 1.10 7.30 11.68
N THR A 83 2.20 8.07 11.50
CA THR A 83 3.50 7.84 12.14
C THR A 83 3.64 8.51 13.51
N GLY A 84 2.56 9.12 14.02
CA GLY A 84 2.54 9.75 15.35
C GLY A 84 3.11 11.17 15.41
N GLN A 85 3.45 11.79 14.28
CA GLN A 85 3.92 13.17 14.24
C GLN A 85 2.75 14.13 14.44
N THR A 86 2.96 15.20 15.21
CA THR A 86 1.96 16.24 15.44
C THR A 86 1.96 17.24 14.29
N VAL A 87 0.74 17.57 13.82
CA VAL A 87 0.47 18.64 12.87
C VAL A 87 -0.43 19.66 13.58
N SER A 88 -0.03 20.93 13.62
CA SER A 88 -0.82 22.01 14.22
C SER A 88 -1.13 23.10 13.20
N PHE A 89 -2.27 23.76 13.36
CA PHE A 89 -2.76 24.78 12.43
C PHE A 89 -2.86 26.14 13.12
N PRO A 90 -1.77 26.96 13.12
CA PRO A 90 -1.80 28.28 13.71
C PRO A 90 -2.77 29.21 12.96
N ARG A 91 -3.50 30.03 13.77
CA ARG A 91 -4.46 31.02 13.25
C ARG A 91 -3.90 32.44 13.36
N ASP A 92 -4.40 33.33 12.50
CA ASP A 92 -4.16 34.76 12.62
C ASP A 92 -5.10 35.42 13.65
N ALA A 93 -4.95 36.71 13.84
CA ALA A 93 -5.78 37.50 14.76
C ALA A 93 -7.27 37.52 14.39
N SER A 94 -7.64 37.20 13.15
CA SER A 94 -9.03 37.06 12.68
C SER A 94 -9.58 35.64 12.87
N GLY A 95 -8.78 34.70 13.37
CA GLY A 95 -9.13 33.31 13.55
C GLY A 95 -8.97 32.44 12.30
N LYS A 96 -8.40 32.95 11.21
CA LYS A 96 -8.12 32.21 9.98
C LYS A 96 -6.86 31.35 10.11
N VAL A 97 -6.90 30.12 9.60
CA VAL A 97 -5.73 29.26 9.48
C VAL A 97 -4.70 29.88 8.53
N LYS A 98 -3.48 30.08 9.01
CA LYS A 98 -2.35 30.68 8.26
C LYS A 98 -1.54 29.64 7.50
N GLY A 99 -1.48 28.44 8.01
CA GLY A 99 -0.63 27.37 7.53
C GLY A 99 -0.73 26.19 8.47
N TYR A 100 0.19 25.25 8.33
CA TYR A 100 0.38 24.18 9.33
C TYR A 100 1.83 24.15 9.80
N GLU A 101 2.03 23.58 10.98
CA GLU A 101 3.36 23.32 11.56
C GLU A 101 3.53 21.82 11.76
N GLN A 102 4.68 21.30 11.31
CA GLN A 102 5.09 19.92 11.51
C GLN A 102 6.59 19.86 11.74
N ASN A 103 7.04 19.09 12.74
CA ASN A 103 8.47 18.94 13.08
C ASN A 103 9.20 20.29 13.29
N GLY A 104 8.52 21.32 13.81
CA GLY A 104 9.10 22.65 14.04
C GLY A 104 9.21 23.52 12.78
N THR A 105 8.72 23.05 11.63
CA THR A 105 8.68 23.82 10.38
C THR A 105 7.27 24.34 10.14
N PHE A 106 7.18 25.64 9.78
CA PHE A 106 5.92 26.26 9.37
C PHE A 106 5.76 26.20 7.86
N HIS A 107 4.60 25.75 7.43
CA HIS A 107 4.17 25.58 6.04
C HIS A 107 2.99 26.50 5.75
N PRO A 108 3.17 27.61 4.99
CA PRO A 108 2.13 28.59 4.79
C PRO A 108 1.01 28.06 3.90
N ARG A 109 -0.23 28.46 4.21
CA ARG A 109 -1.39 28.26 3.33
C ARG A 109 -1.30 29.24 2.16
N VAL A 110 -1.25 28.72 0.94
CA VAL A 110 -1.10 29.51 -0.28
C VAL A 110 -2.43 29.73 -1.01
N SER A 111 -3.41 28.84 -0.77
CA SER A 111 -4.77 28.98 -1.31
C SER A 111 -5.81 28.40 -0.36
N THR A 112 -7.04 28.89 -0.42
CA THR A 112 -8.23 28.30 0.23
C THR A 112 -8.99 27.34 -0.69
N THR A 113 -8.54 27.19 -1.94
CA THR A 113 -9.09 26.25 -2.90
C THR A 113 -8.25 24.99 -2.98
N ILE A 114 -8.87 23.92 -3.40
CA ILE A 114 -8.26 22.62 -3.71
C ILE A 114 -8.62 22.22 -5.12
N THR A 115 -7.88 21.29 -5.69
CA THR A 115 -8.18 20.72 -7.01
C THR A 115 -9.43 19.84 -6.97
N PRO A 116 -10.16 19.68 -8.10
CA PRO A 116 -11.27 18.74 -8.20
C PRO A 116 -10.84 17.30 -7.90
N GLU A 117 -9.64 16.94 -8.29
CA GLU A 117 -9.03 15.62 -8.07
C GLU A 117 -8.86 15.33 -6.57
N SER A 118 -8.30 16.29 -5.82
CA SER A 118 -8.17 16.16 -4.37
C SER A 118 -9.52 16.19 -3.66
N ALA A 119 -10.46 17.02 -4.14
CA ALA A 119 -11.81 17.05 -3.59
C ALA A 119 -12.55 15.71 -3.77
N ALA A 120 -12.28 14.99 -4.86
CA ALA A 120 -12.87 13.69 -5.13
C ALA A 120 -12.38 12.60 -4.15
N LEU A 121 -11.17 12.77 -3.57
CA LEU A 121 -10.63 11.85 -2.56
C LEU A 121 -11.34 11.95 -1.21
N ALA A 122 -12.07 13.03 -0.96
CA ALA A 122 -12.74 13.25 0.33
C ALA A 122 -14.00 12.40 0.53
N ARG A 123 -14.57 11.82 -0.52
CA ARG A 123 -15.86 11.12 -0.48
C ARG A 123 -15.88 9.87 -1.33
N PRO A 124 -16.59 8.81 -0.90
CA PRO A 124 -16.69 7.56 -1.69
C PRO A 124 -17.24 7.78 -3.09
N ARG A 125 -18.20 8.71 -3.25
CA ARG A 125 -18.80 9.09 -4.54
C ARG A 125 -19.00 10.61 -4.58
N PRO A 126 -19.13 11.22 -5.77
CA PRO A 126 -19.53 12.63 -5.90
C PRO A 126 -20.82 12.92 -5.14
N LYS A 127 -20.92 14.12 -4.58
CA LYS A 127 -22.12 14.55 -3.87
C LYS A 127 -23.38 14.39 -4.75
N GLY A 128 -24.39 13.72 -4.19
CA GLY A 128 -25.63 13.38 -4.90
C GLY A 128 -25.61 12.02 -5.62
N GLN A 129 -24.46 11.31 -5.61
CA GLN A 129 -24.30 9.94 -6.11
C GLN A 129 -23.83 8.98 -5.01
N ASP A 130 -23.76 9.47 -3.78
CA ASP A 130 -23.20 8.80 -2.61
C ASP A 130 -24.25 8.11 -1.73
N SER A 131 -25.52 8.11 -2.14
CA SER A 131 -26.57 7.39 -1.40
C SER A 131 -26.44 5.87 -1.57
N PRO A 132 -26.30 5.11 -0.46
CA PRO A 132 -26.21 3.66 -0.52
C PRO A 132 -27.46 2.99 -1.15
N GLU A 133 -28.64 3.62 -1.01
CA GLU A 133 -29.91 3.12 -1.56
C GLU A 133 -29.97 3.24 -3.08
N ASP A 134 -29.27 4.20 -3.67
CA ASP A 134 -29.28 4.45 -5.11
C ASP A 134 -28.31 3.55 -5.86
N TYR A 135 -27.41 2.86 -5.14
CA TYR A 135 -26.48 1.95 -5.79
C TYR A 135 -27.20 0.81 -6.49
N ARG A 136 -26.85 0.59 -7.76
CA ARG A 136 -27.27 -0.54 -8.58
C ARG A 136 -26.02 -1.20 -9.17
N TYR A 137 -25.92 -2.50 -8.99
CA TYR A 137 -24.84 -3.28 -9.57
C TYR A 137 -24.87 -3.21 -11.10
N HIS A 138 -23.69 -3.10 -11.69
CA HIS A 138 -23.44 -3.24 -13.13
C HIS A 138 -22.32 -4.26 -13.33
N PRO A 139 -22.42 -5.13 -14.34
CA PRO A 139 -21.29 -6.00 -14.68
C PRO A 139 -20.04 -5.16 -15.03
N PRO A 140 -18.83 -5.64 -14.71
CA PRO A 140 -17.60 -4.99 -15.14
C PRO A 140 -17.55 -4.82 -16.66
N ALA A 141 -16.93 -3.71 -17.10
CA ALA A 141 -16.69 -3.48 -18.52
C ALA A 141 -15.61 -4.42 -19.03
N ASP A 142 -15.77 -4.96 -20.24
CA ASP A 142 -14.70 -5.71 -20.92
C ASP A 142 -13.70 -4.71 -21.52
N LEU A 143 -12.54 -4.58 -20.89
CA LEU A 143 -11.46 -3.70 -21.35
C LEU A 143 -10.55 -4.36 -22.40
N HIS A 144 -10.81 -5.61 -22.77
CA HIS A 144 -9.98 -6.39 -23.69
C HIS A 144 -8.51 -6.51 -23.27
N ASP A 145 -8.25 -6.49 -21.98
CA ASP A 145 -6.93 -6.55 -21.33
C ASP A 145 -6.47 -7.98 -20.99
N GLY A 146 -7.28 -8.98 -21.37
CA GLY A 146 -7.05 -10.40 -21.08
C GLY A 146 -7.72 -10.89 -19.80
N ILE A 147 -8.41 -10.02 -19.05
CA ILE A 147 -9.24 -10.39 -17.90
C ILE A 147 -10.67 -10.63 -18.40
N ALA A 148 -11.14 -11.87 -18.34
CA ALA A 148 -12.51 -12.17 -18.70
C ALA A 148 -13.47 -11.57 -17.65
N VAL A 149 -14.54 -10.94 -18.14
CA VAL A 149 -15.60 -10.36 -17.28
C VAL A 149 -16.83 -11.27 -17.22
N GLY A 150 -17.66 -11.10 -16.21
CA GLY A 150 -18.88 -11.85 -16.01
C GLY A 150 -19.91 -11.10 -15.18
N ASP A 151 -21.12 -11.62 -15.13
CA ASP A 151 -22.19 -11.09 -14.30
C ASP A 151 -22.17 -11.78 -12.93
N ILE A 152 -22.28 -11.00 -11.85
CA ILE A 152 -22.34 -11.53 -10.48
C ILE A 152 -23.55 -12.45 -10.25
N ALA A 153 -24.63 -12.31 -11.05
CA ALA A 153 -25.76 -13.21 -11.03
C ALA A 153 -25.38 -14.67 -11.37
N GLN A 154 -24.27 -14.85 -12.12
CA GLN A 154 -23.73 -16.17 -12.50
C GLN A 154 -22.66 -16.66 -11.50
N SER A 155 -22.38 -15.89 -10.46
CA SER A 155 -21.45 -16.22 -9.40
C SER A 155 -22.14 -16.84 -8.20
N ASP A 156 -21.38 -17.47 -7.30
CA ASP A 156 -21.90 -17.98 -6.03
C ASP A 156 -22.27 -16.86 -5.02
N LEU A 157 -21.85 -15.62 -5.30
CA LEU A 157 -22.01 -14.49 -4.41
C LEU A 157 -23.37 -13.79 -4.57
N GLY A 158 -23.84 -13.64 -5.81
CA GLY A 158 -25.12 -13.01 -6.12
C GLY A 158 -25.20 -11.50 -5.83
N PHE A 159 -26.26 -10.87 -6.34
CA PHE A 159 -26.49 -9.42 -6.21
C PHE A 159 -26.56 -8.92 -4.76
N ALA A 160 -27.12 -9.71 -3.85
CA ALA A 160 -27.25 -9.30 -2.46
C ALA A 160 -25.89 -9.04 -1.81
N THR A 161 -24.92 -9.91 -2.08
CA THR A 161 -23.54 -9.75 -1.56
C THR A 161 -22.85 -8.54 -2.17
N ALA A 162 -22.91 -8.37 -3.50
CA ALA A 162 -22.33 -7.22 -4.18
C ALA A 162 -22.89 -5.90 -3.63
N ASN A 163 -24.22 -5.80 -3.55
CA ASN A 163 -24.89 -4.62 -3.01
C ASN A 163 -24.52 -4.36 -1.55
N ALA A 164 -24.43 -5.40 -0.71
CA ALA A 164 -24.04 -5.23 0.70
C ALA A 164 -22.62 -4.69 0.84
N ILE A 165 -21.66 -5.21 0.06
CA ILE A 165 -20.26 -4.76 0.08
C ILE A 165 -20.18 -3.29 -0.32
N VAL A 166 -20.77 -2.93 -1.46
CA VAL A 166 -20.68 -1.56 -1.99
C VAL A 166 -21.38 -0.56 -1.07
N ARG A 167 -22.58 -0.91 -0.58
CA ARG A 167 -23.33 -0.07 0.37
C ARG A 167 -22.55 0.17 1.66
N ALA A 168 -21.84 -0.84 2.16
CA ALA A 168 -21.00 -0.69 3.36
C ALA A 168 -19.81 0.26 3.17
N VAL A 169 -19.36 0.47 1.93
CA VAL A 169 -18.39 1.53 1.61
C VAL A 169 -19.09 2.89 1.55
N LEU A 170 -20.24 2.96 0.89
CA LEU A 170 -20.98 4.21 0.70
C LEU A 170 -21.56 4.78 2.00
N ASP A 171 -21.99 3.91 2.94
CA ASP A 171 -22.51 4.32 4.25
C ASP A 171 -21.41 4.59 5.29
N GLY A 172 -20.13 4.39 4.93
CA GLY A 172 -18.96 4.62 5.79
C GLY A 172 -18.71 3.51 6.81
N THR A 173 -19.38 2.35 6.70
CA THR A 173 -19.04 1.15 7.51
C THR A 173 -17.61 0.71 7.21
N TYR A 174 -17.23 0.68 5.93
CA TYR A 174 -15.85 0.50 5.47
C TYR A 174 -15.33 1.79 4.88
N LYS A 175 -14.43 2.44 5.61
CA LYS A 175 -13.82 3.70 5.21
C LYS A 175 -12.54 3.46 4.40
N GLN A 176 -12.22 4.41 3.52
CA GLN A 176 -10.97 4.41 2.76
C GLN A 176 -10.78 3.17 1.87
N VAL A 177 -11.88 2.66 1.34
CA VAL A 177 -11.87 1.59 0.33
C VAL A 177 -11.90 2.25 -1.04
N HIS A 178 -10.79 2.23 -1.75
CA HIS A 178 -10.65 2.90 -3.06
C HIS A 178 -11.19 2.05 -4.21
N SER A 179 -11.15 0.73 -4.09
CA SER A 179 -11.71 -0.18 -5.08
C SER A 179 -12.16 -1.50 -4.45
N VAL A 180 -13.15 -2.11 -5.05
CA VAL A 180 -13.59 -3.48 -4.74
C VAL A 180 -13.66 -4.26 -6.04
N LEU A 181 -12.81 -5.28 -6.17
CA LEU A 181 -12.77 -6.18 -7.30
C LEU A 181 -13.04 -7.61 -6.80
N LEU A 182 -14.02 -8.29 -7.41
CA LEU A 182 -14.29 -9.70 -7.12
C LEU A 182 -14.04 -10.54 -8.38
N TYR A 183 -13.11 -11.47 -8.23
CA TYR A 183 -12.75 -12.39 -9.29
C TYR A 183 -13.16 -13.81 -8.90
N GLN A 184 -14.03 -14.42 -9.68
CA GLN A 184 -14.52 -15.77 -9.39
C GLN A 184 -14.61 -16.62 -10.67
N ARG A 185 -14.18 -17.87 -10.57
CA ARG A 185 -14.22 -18.85 -11.68
C ARG A 185 -13.63 -18.32 -12.99
N GLY A 186 -12.51 -17.60 -12.89
CA GLY A 186 -11.81 -17.06 -14.07
C GLY A 186 -12.44 -15.78 -14.64
N LYS A 187 -13.37 -15.13 -13.95
CA LYS A 187 -14.03 -13.90 -14.41
C LYS A 187 -14.07 -12.84 -13.32
N LEU A 188 -13.84 -11.60 -13.70
CA LEU A 188 -14.12 -10.42 -12.88
C LEU A 188 -15.64 -10.20 -12.89
N VAL A 189 -16.27 -10.27 -11.71
CA VAL A 189 -17.73 -10.22 -11.56
C VAL A 189 -18.21 -9.02 -10.76
N LEU A 190 -17.33 -8.25 -10.16
CA LEU A 190 -17.60 -6.94 -9.57
C LEU A 190 -16.33 -6.10 -9.72
N GLU A 191 -16.51 -4.86 -10.15
CA GLU A 191 -15.45 -3.86 -10.24
C GLU A 191 -16.06 -2.50 -9.91
N GLU A 192 -15.71 -1.98 -8.74
CA GLU A 192 -16.20 -0.70 -8.25
C GLU A 192 -15.06 0.13 -7.70
N TYR A 193 -15.12 1.42 -7.97
CA TYR A 193 -14.14 2.41 -7.54
C TYR A 193 -14.81 3.51 -6.73
N PHE A 194 -14.08 4.04 -5.74
CA PHE A 194 -14.55 5.05 -4.80
C PHE A 194 -13.49 6.13 -4.63
N TYR A 195 -13.83 7.25 -4.00
CA TYR A 195 -12.88 8.34 -3.68
C TYR A 195 -12.15 8.87 -4.90
N GLY A 196 -12.83 8.99 -6.05
CA GLY A 196 -12.23 9.48 -7.30
C GLY A 196 -11.22 8.53 -7.94
N TYR A 197 -11.12 7.28 -7.48
CA TYR A 197 -10.32 6.25 -8.15
C TYR A 197 -11.05 5.66 -9.35
N SER A 198 -10.30 5.09 -10.26
CA SER A 198 -10.77 4.39 -11.47
C SER A 198 -9.80 3.28 -11.83
N ALA A 199 -10.10 2.51 -12.87
CA ALA A 199 -9.20 1.48 -13.41
C ALA A 199 -7.88 2.06 -13.92
N GLU A 200 -7.89 3.30 -14.41
CA GLU A 200 -6.73 3.98 -14.97
C GLU A 200 -5.89 4.70 -13.89
N ARG A 201 -6.48 5.00 -12.74
CA ARG A 201 -5.78 5.71 -11.68
C ARG A 201 -4.91 4.76 -10.87
N THR A 202 -3.61 5.03 -10.86
CA THR A 202 -2.65 4.26 -10.08
C THR A 202 -2.87 4.47 -8.58
N GLN A 203 -2.62 3.42 -7.81
CA GLN A 203 -2.68 3.44 -6.35
C GLN A 203 -1.34 3.03 -5.76
N GLN A 204 -1.00 3.59 -4.61
CA GLN A 204 0.12 3.12 -3.83
C GLN A 204 -0.21 1.76 -3.21
N PHE A 205 0.42 0.72 -3.72
CA PHE A 205 0.21 -0.66 -3.26
C PHE A 205 0.78 -0.93 -1.87
N ARG A 206 1.61 -0.01 -1.35
CA ARG A 206 2.24 -0.17 -0.05
C ARG A 206 2.82 -1.58 0.10
N SER A 207 2.59 -2.24 1.22
CA SER A 207 3.16 -3.56 1.49
C SER A 207 2.59 -4.70 0.65
N ALA A 208 1.50 -4.52 -0.09
CA ALA A 208 1.07 -5.49 -1.09
C ALA A 208 2.13 -5.67 -2.20
N THR A 209 2.98 -4.66 -2.44
CA THR A 209 4.17 -4.74 -3.31
C THR A 209 5.08 -5.92 -2.95
N LYS A 210 5.19 -6.28 -1.68
CA LYS A 210 6.02 -7.41 -1.21
C LYS A 210 5.58 -8.72 -1.84
N SER A 211 4.27 -8.94 -1.98
CA SER A 211 3.71 -10.12 -2.66
C SER A 211 4.04 -10.12 -4.16
N VAL A 212 4.00 -8.97 -4.80
CA VAL A 212 4.39 -8.83 -6.22
C VAL A 212 5.87 -9.15 -6.40
N VAL A 213 6.74 -8.59 -5.55
CA VAL A 213 8.19 -8.87 -5.61
C VAL A 213 8.47 -10.37 -5.36
N SER A 214 7.75 -11.00 -4.44
CA SER A 214 7.85 -12.45 -4.21
C SER A 214 7.45 -13.26 -5.46
N ALA A 215 6.34 -12.90 -6.12
CA ALA A 215 5.93 -13.54 -7.37
C ALA A 215 6.98 -13.36 -8.48
N LEU A 216 7.57 -12.16 -8.58
CA LEU A 216 8.64 -11.89 -9.55
C LEU A 216 9.91 -12.69 -9.27
N ALA A 217 10.25 -12.91 -7.99
CA ALA A 217 11.35 -13.80 -7.63
C ALA A 217 11.07 -15.24 -8.10
N GLY A 218 9.83 -15.73 -7.94
CA GLY A 218 9.39 -17.00 -8.47
C GLY A 218 9.54 -17.10 -10.01
N ILE A 219 9.09 -16.08 -10.73
CA ILE A 219 9.25 -16.00 -12.19
C ILE A 219 10.74 -15.96 -12.60
N ALA A 220 11.58 -15.26 -11.84
CA ALA A 220 13.01 -15.19 -12.11
C ALA A 220 13.69 -16.56 -11.92
N ILE A 221 13.25 -17.33 -10.93
CA ILE A 221 13.71 -18.71 -10.70
C ILE A 221 13.23 -19.63 -11.83
N ASP A 222 11.95 -19.58 -12.18
CA ASP A 222 11.36 -20.38 -13.24
C ASP A 222 12.05 -20.15 -14.60
N ARG A 223 12.45 -18.92 -14.87
CA ARG A 223 13.21 -18.55 -16.09
C ARG A 223 14.72 -18.80 -15.98
N GLY A 224 15.22 -19.37 -14.89
CA GLY A 224 16.63 -19.68 -14.68
C GLY A 224 17.53 -18.45 -14.47
N ALA A 225 16.94 -17.24 -14.27
CA ALA A 225 17.70 -16.03 -13.95
C ALA A 225 18.26 -16.05 -12.52
N LEU A 226 17.53 -16.68 -11.60
CA LEU A 226 17.95 -16.98 -10.24
C LEU A 226 17.98 -18.50 -10.06
N SER A 227 18.98 -19.03 -9.34
CA SER A 227 19.18 -20.47 -9.15
C SER A 227 18.20 -21.11 -8.14
N GLY A 228 17.41 -20.30 -7.43
CA GLY A 228 16.45 -20.74 -6.42
C GLY A 228 16.45 -19.83 -5.20
N VAL A 229 15.53 -20.08 -4.27
CA VAL A 229 15.40 -19.30 -3.03
C VAL A 229 16.63 -19.39 -2.13
N ASN A 230 17.40 -20.48 -2.24
CA ASN A 230 18.64 -20.70 -1.49
C ASN A 230 19.86 -19.97 -2.09
N ALA A 231 19.67 -19.19 -3.18
CA ALA A 231 20.75 -18.41 -3.76
C ALA A 231 21.28 -17.40 -2.73
N ARG A 232 22.61 -17.36 -2.57
CA ARG A 232 23.26 -16.38 -1.67
C ARG A 232 23.07 -14.97 -2.20
N VAL A 233 22.69 -14.03 -1.33
CA VAL A 233 22.31 -12.67 -1.73
C VAL A 233 23.53 -11.83 -2.11
N LEU A 234 24.61 -11.83 -1.31
CA LEU A 234 25.76 -10.95 -1.56
C LEU A 234 26.38 -11.13 -2.96
N PRO A 235 26.54 -12.37 -3.52
CA PRO A 235 27.04 -12.55 -4.89
C PRO A 235 26.10 -12.06 -5.98
N LEU A 236 24.83 -11.73 -5.64
CA LEU A 236 23.86 -11.16 -6.58
C LEU A 236 23.95 -9.62 -6.63
N MET A 237 24.71 -9.02 -5.72
CA MET A 237 24.89 -7.57 -5.60
C MET A 237 26.20 -7.12 -6.24
N SER A 238 26.28 -5.83 -6.60
CA SER A 238 27.45 -5.22 -7.25
C SER A 238 28.18 -4.22 -6.35
N TYR A 239 28.14 -4.44 -5.02
CA TYR A 239 28.82 -3.56 -4.05
C TYR A 239 30.21 -4.07 -3.74
N ALA A 240 31.17 -3.15 -3.65
CA ALA A 240 32.57 -3.46 -3.34
C ALA A 240 32.79 -3.85 -1.87
N SER A 241 32.00 -3.29 -0.97
CA SER A 241 32.08 -3.54 0.47
C SER A 241 30.76 -3.26 1.15
N TYR A 242 30.64 -3.77 2.37
CA TYR A 242 29.50 -3.57 3.27
C TYR A 242 30.01 -3.09 4.63
N ASP A 243 29.27 -2.17 5.25
CA ASP A 243 29.52 -1.75 6.62
C ASP A 243 29.13 -2.89 7.59
N HIS A 244 29.61 -2.80 8.84
CA HIS A 244 29.42 -3.83 9.87
C HIS A 244 29.74 -5.22 9.33
N PRO A 245 31.01 -5.48 8.96
CA PRO A 245 31.43 -6.76 8.40
C PRO A 245 31.15 -7.89 9.42
N ASP A 246 30.43 -8.92 8.95
CA ASP A 246 30.06 -10.08 9.76
C ASP A 246 30.04 -11.30 8.84
N PRO A 247 30.72 -12.42 9.22
CA PRO A 247 30.77 -13.63 8.39
C PRO A 247 29.38 -14.23 8.13
N ARG A 248 28.40 -14.02 9.00
CA ARG A 248 27.02 -14.47 8.82
C ARG A 248 26.33 -13.83 7.62
N LYS A 249 26.72 -12.61 7.21
CA LYS A 249 26.18 -11.97 6.00
C LYS A 249 26.41 -12.82 4.75
N ALA A 250 27.52 -13.54 4.64
CA ALA A 250 27.77 -14.44 3.53
C ALA A 250 26.80 -15.64 3.47
N ALA A 251 26.15 -15.95 4.59
CA ALA A 251 25.17 -17.04 4.66
C ALA A 251 23.74 -16.61 4.27
N MET A 252 23.44 -15.33 4.17
CA MET A 252 22.12 -14.83 3.81
C MET A 252 21.69 -15.31 2.41
N THR A 253 20.45 -15.80 2.31
CA THR A 253 19.85 -16.29 1.07
C THR A 253 18.64 -15.44 0.68
N LEU A 254 18.14 -15.59 -0.56
CA LEU A 254 16.89 -14.96 -0.98
C LEU A 254 15.71 -15.41 -0.09
N ASP A 255 15.68 -16.68 0.35
CA ASP A 255 14.66 -17.16 1.28
C ASP A 255 14.65 -16.37 2.58
N ASN A 256 15.81 -16.04 3.12
CA ASN A 256 15.88 -15.24 4.36
C ASN A 256 15.30 -13.82 4.19
N PHE A 257 15.39 -13.23 3.02
CA PHE A 257 14.77 -11.92 2.74
C PHE A 257 13.29 -12.06 2.43
N LEU A 258 12.87 -13.07 1.67
CA LEU A 258 11.46 -13.35 1.38
C LEU A 258 10.66 -13.72 2.64
N SER A 259 11.28 -14.46 3.57
CA SER A 259 10.69 -14.83 4.86
C SER A 259 10.96 -13.80 5.98
N MET A 260 11.60 -12.67 5.65
CA MET A 260 11.95 -11.60 6.58
C MET A 260 12.85 -12.05 7.74
N SER A 261 13.69 -13.05 7.52
CA SER A 261 14.57 -13.68 8.50
C SER A 261 16.06 -13.50 8.16
N SER A 262 16.42 -12.36 7.57
CA SER A 262 17.81 -12.08 7.14
C SER A 262 18.84 -12.10 8.28
N GLY A 263 18.41 -11.86 9.52
CA GLY A 263 19.28 -11.71 10.69
C GLY A 263 19.86 -10.31 10.89
N LEU A 264 19.62 -9.39 9.94
CA LEU A 264 20.00 -7.98 10.05
C LEU A 264 19.13 -7.26 11.10
N ASP A 265 19.65 -6.16 11.69
CA ASP A 265 18.86 -5.25 12.52
C ASP A 265 17.90 -4.43 11.66
N CYS A 266 16.89 -5.09 11.13
CA CYS A 266 15.86 -4.51 10.28
C CYS A 266 14.48 -4.89 10.80
N ASN A 267 13.81 -3.93 11.47
CA ASN A 267 12.49 -4.13 12.05
C ASN A 267 11.70 -2.82 12.01
N ASP A 268 10.74 -2.72 11.09
CA ASP A 268 9.91 -1.54 10.88
C ASP A 268 9.01 -1.21 12.07
N HIS A 269 8.75 -2.19 12.95
CA HIS A 269 7.93 -2.02 14.16
C HIS A 269 8.73 -1.66 15.41
N SER A 270 10.06 -1.57 15.33
CA SER A 270 10.93 -1.23 16.46
C SER A 270 11.49 0.18 16.31
N SER A 271 11.22 1.05 17.28
CA SER A 271 11.79 2.40 17.32
C SER A 271 13.31 2.42 17.52
N THR A 272 13.90 1.30 17.93
CA THR A 272 15.34 1.17 18.20
C THR A 272 16.10 0.43 17.12
N SER A 273 15.41 -0.13 16.11
CA SER A 273 16.07 -0.77 14.98
C SER A 273 16.74 0.25 14.07
N SER A 274 18.00 0.03 13.73
CA SER A 274 18.76 0.87 12.81
C SER A 274 18.28 0.77 11.35
N GLY A 275 17.56 -0.28 11.01
CA GLY A 275 17.02 -0.53 9.66
C GLY A 275 15.50 -0.47 9.57
N ARG A 276 14.82 0.29 10.45
CA ARG A 276 13.38 0.55 10.27
C ARG A 276 13.11 1.33 8.99
N GLU A 277 11.91 1.20 8.42
CA GLU A 277 11.53 1.78 7.13
C GLU A 277 11.93 3.27 7.00
N THR A 278 11.62 4.09 8.02
CA THR A 278 11.95 5.53 8.01
C THR A 278 13.45 5.83 7.93
N GLU A 279 14.30 4.97 8.48
CA GLU A 279 15.76 5.16 8.40
C GLU A 279 16.28 4.75 7.01
N ILE A 280 15.72 3.68 6.44
CA ILE A 280 16.08 3.21 5.10
C ILE A 280 15.57 4.19 4.03
N ASP A 281 14.36 4.74 4.15
CA ASP A 281 13.77 5.69 3.21
C ASP A 281 14.57 6.98 3.07
N ASN A 282 15.29 7.39 4.12
CA ASN A 282 16.16 8.55 4.11
C ASN A 282 17.50 8.31 3.39
N GLN A 283 17.78 7.08 2.95
CA GLN A 283 19.04 6.74 2.27
C GLN A 283 18.91 6.85 0.75
N SER A 284 20.00 7.21 0.09
CA SER A 284 20.04 7.30 -1.38
C SER A 284 20.05 5.92 -2.07
N ASP A 285 20.56 4.89 -1.41
CA ASP A 285 20.55 3.49 -1.87
C ASP A 285 20.01 2.58 -0.75
N TRP A 286 18.75 2.27 -0.82
CA TRP A 286 18.04 1.45 0.16
C TRP A 286 18.61 0.03 0.27
N VAL A 287 19.09 -0.52 -0.86
CA VAL A 287 19.64 -1.87 -0.89
C VAL A 287 20.96 -1.92 -0.15
N LYS A 288 21.87 -0.98 -0.46
CA LYS A 288 23.15 -0.87 0.26
C LYS A 288 22.91 -0.59 1.73
N ALA A 289 22.07 0.38 2.07
CA ALA A 289 21.76 0.73 3.45
C ALA A 289 21.23 -0.49 4.23
N THR A 290 20.38 -1.29 3.63
CA THR A 290 19.86 -2.53 4.26
C THR A 290 20.99 -3.55 4.47
N LEU A 291 21.84 -3.78 3.47
CA LEU A 291 22.93 -4.76 3.57
C LEU A 291 24.07 -4.30 4.48
N ASP A 292 24.20 -3.00 4.72
CA ASP A 292 25.16 -2.40 5.66
C ASP A 292 24.74 -2.58 7.13
N LEU A 293 23.49 -2.86 7.43
CA LEU A 293 23.01 -3.06 8.81
C LEU A 293 23.78 -4.13 9.58
N PRO A 294 23.94 -3.99 10.90
CA PRO A 294 24.57 -5.01 11.73
C PRO A 294 23.73 -6.29 11.80
N MET A 295 24.40 -7.43 11.98
CA MET A 295 23.77 -8.71 12.24
C MET A 295 23.39 -8.83 13.72
N ILE A 296 22.14 -9.10 14.02
CA ILE A 296 21.63 -9.32 15.39
C ILE A 296 21.19 -10.76 15.63
N ASN A 297 20.96 -11.54 14.56
CA ASN A 297 20.61 -12.95 14.63
C ASN A 297 21.33 -13.72 13.51
N ASP A 298 21.35 -15.04 13.60
CA ASP A 298 21.73 -15.88 12.47
C ASP A 298 20.61 -15.88 11.41
N PRO A 299 20.96 -15.86 10.10
CA PRO A 299 19.97 -15.93 9.03
C PRO A 299 19.04 -17.14 9.17
N GLY A 300 17.75 -16.93 8.99
CA GLY A 300 16.72 -17.97 9.07
C GLY A 300 16.23 -18.31 10.48
N THR A 301 16.75 -17.66 11.54
CA THR A 301 16.40 -18.01 12.92
C THR A 301 15.28 -17.17 13.51
N ARG A 302 15.16 -15.90 13.12
CA ARG A 302 14.12 -14.98 13.59
C ARG A 302 13.62 -14.10 12.46
N ALA A 303 12.31 -13.91 12.40
CA ALA A 303 11.67 -13.02 11.44
C ALA A 303 11.31 -11.68 12.11
N TYR A 304 11.68 -10.58 11.41
CA TYR A 304 11.26 -9.23 11.73
C TYR A 304 10.76 -8.54 10.45
N TYR A 305 9.64 -7.85 10.54
CA TYR A 305 9.09 -7.16 9.39
C TYR A 305 10.05 -6.06 8.91
N CYS A 306 10.59 -6.22 7.71
CA CYS A 306 11.68 -5.43 7.16
C CYS A 306 11.38 -5.04 5.71
N SER A 307 11.02 -3.78 5.46
CA SER A 307 10.76 -3.27 4.11
C SER A 307 12.02 -3.19 3.26
N GLY A 308 13.16 -2.81 3.84
CA GLY A 308 14.45 -2.76 3.14
C GLY A 308 14.86 -4.12 2.54
N GLY A 309 14.51 -5.23 3.21
CA GLY A 309 14.78 -6.57 2.69
C GLY A 309 14.12 -6.87 1.34
N VAL A 310 12.95 -6.27 1.08
CA VAL A 310 12.24 -6.44 -0.20
C VAL A 310 12.96 -5.70 -1.33
N ALA A 311 13.56 -4.54 -1.04
CA ALA A 311 14.40 -3.82 -2.00
C ALA A 311 15.63 -4.66 -2.40
N VAL A 312 16.21 -5.43 -1.45
CA VAL A 312 17.32 -6.37 -1.72
C VAL A 312 16.87 -7.48 -2.69
N VAL A 313 15.68 -8.07 -2.49
CA VAL A 313 15.13 -9.08 -3.43
C VAL A 313 14.91 -8.46 -4.82
N GLY A 314 14.32 -7.26 -4.87
CA GLY A 314 14.09 -6.53 -6.14
C GLY A 314 15.40 -6.31 -6.90
N ARG A 315 16.47 -5.86 -6.23
CA ARG A 315 17.80 -5.66 -6.83
C ARG A 315 18.43 -6.98 -7.29
N ALA A 316 18.23 -8.07 -6.56
CA ALA A 316 18.72 -9.39 -6.99
C ALA A 316 18.06 -9.82 -8.32
N ILE A 317 16.76 -9.58 -8.46
CA ILE A 317 16.03 -9.83 -9.70
C ILE A 317 16.56 -8.92 -10.82
N GLU A 318 16.65 -7.62 -10.58
CA GLU A 318 17.13 -6.62 -11.55
C GLU A 318 18.52 -6.99 -12.12
N ASN A 319 19.48 -7.32 -11.25
CA ASN A 319 20.84 -7.65 -11.65
C ASN A 319 20.95 -8.93 -12.50
N ARG A 320 19.92 -9.78 -12.52
CA ARG A 320 19.89 -11.04 -13.27
C ARG A 320 19.06 -10.98 -14.55
N PHE A 321 18.12 -10.02 -14.66
CA PHE A 321 17.44 -9.75 -15.91
C PHE A 321 18.26 -8.76 -16.75
N THR A 322 19.00 -9.25 -17.73
CA THR A 322 19.90 -8.47 -18.62
C THR A 322 19.17 -7.54 -19.59
N ARG A 323 17.87 -7.35 -19.49
CA ARG A 323 17.07 -6.45 -20.33
C ARG A 323 16.13 -5.58 -19.49
N GLY A 324 16.61 -4.38 -19.17
CA GLY A 324 15.73 -3.21 -19.19
C GLY A 324 14.83 -2.95 -17.99
N PHE A 325 15.05 -3.52 -16.82
CA PHE A 325 14.47 -2.98 -15.59
C PHE A 325 15.28 -1.77 -15.11
N ARG A 326 15.04 -0.61 -15.72
CA ARG A 326 15.52 0.65 -15.14
C ARG A 326 14.52 1.08 -14.08
N THR A 327 14.75 0.67 -12.84
CA THR A 327 14.17 1.35 -11.70
C THR A 327 14.97 2.62 -11.45
N SER A 328 14.39 3.78 -11.79
CA SER A 328 14.86 5.02 -11.20
C SER A 328 14.59 4.94 -9.70
N SER A 329 15.57 5.34 -8.88
CA SER A 329 15.59 5.27 -7.43
C SER A 329 14.50 6.10 -6.71
N ARG A 330 13.52 6.64 -7.40
CA ARG A 330 12.44 7.47 -6.86
C ARG A 330 11.01 6.94 -7.10
N GLN A 331 10.85 5.86 -7.84
CA GLN A 331 9.52 5.30 -8.08
C GLN A 331 9.63 3.80 -8.33
N ILE A 332 9.43 2.97 -7.31
CA ILE A 332 8.78 1.68 -7.51
C ILE A 332 7.30 2.00 -7.74
N SER A 333 7.04 2.70 -8.81
CA SER A 333 5.70 2.86 -9.36
C SER A 333 5.39 1.59 -10.12
N LEU A 334 4.53 0.74 -9.60
CA LEU A 334 3.96 -0.43 -10.27
C LEU A 334 3.21 -0.05 -11.57
N ALA A 335 3.05 1.23 -11.86
CA ALA A 335 2.36 1.80 -13.02
C ALA A 335 2.98 1.47 -14.38
N ARG A 336 4.12 0.77 -14.46
CA ARG A 336 4.73 0.33 -15.73
C ARG A 336 4.94 -1.17 -15.87
N TRP A 337 4.30 -1.96 -15.05
CA TRP A 337 4.20 -3.38 -15.28
C TRP A 337 3.00 -3.65 -16.20
N GLU A 338 3.12 -3.29 -17.47
CA GLU A 338 2.30 -3.92 -18.50
C GLU A 338 2.68 -5.41 -18.54
N LEU A 339 1.93 -6.21 -17.83
CA LEU A 339 1.84 -7.64 -18.10
C LEU A 339 1.18 -7.77 -19.49
N ARG A 340 1.93 -7.52 -20.55
CA ARG A 340 1.49 -7.92 -21.88
C ARG A 340 1.47 -9.43 -21.90
N ALA A 341 0.27 -10.00 -21.86
CA ALA A 341 0.07 -11.36 -22.32
C ALA A 341 0.74 -11.50 -23.70
N PRO A 342 1.41 -12.61 -23.99
CA PRO A 342 2.01 -12.80 -25.29
C PRO A 342 0.89 -12.72 -26.34
N THR A 343 0.84 -11.62 -27.10
CA THR A 343 0.01 -11.54 -28.30
C THR A 343 0.53 -12.60 -29.25
N GLY A 344 -0.18 -13.70 -29.34
CA GLY A 344 0.06 -14.71 -30.37
C GLY A 344 -0.02 -14.04 -31.72
N ARG A 345 1.13 -13.79 -32.35
CA ARG A 345 1.18 -13.48 -33.78
C ARG A 345 0.88 -14.78 -34.50
N GLY A 346 -0.35 -14.91 -34.95
CA GLY A 346 -0.67 -15.84 -36.03
C GLY A 346 0.13 -15.43 -37.25
N THR A 347 1.10 -16.22 -37.64
CA THR A 347 1.66 -16.18 -38.98
C THR A 347 0.64 -16.81 -39.90
N THR A 348 -0.04 -16.00 -40.68
CA THR A 348 -0.69 -16.45 -41.89
C THR A 348 0.32 -16.36 -43.02
N THR A 349 0.69 -17.51 -43.55
CA THR A 349 1.19 -17.65 -44.94
C THR A 349 0.06 -17.50 -45.90
#